data_799dc8fd6ea1ce6019e3a987a6da9590
#
_entry.id   799dc8fd6ea1ce6019e3a987a6da9590
#
_cell.length_a   1.000
_cell.length_b   1.000
_cell.length_c   1.000
_cell.angle_alpha   90.00
_cell.angle_beta   90.00
_cell.angle_gamma   90.00
#
_symmetry.space_group_name_H-M   'P 1'
#
loop_
_entity.id
_entity.type
_entity.pdbx_description
1 polymer ?
#
loop_
_entity_poly.entity_id
_entity_poly.type
_entity_poly.pdbx_seq_one_letter_code
_entity_poly.pdbx_strand_id
1 'polypeptide(L)'
;MKDFFDTWKFKILVIVAVFLVGIMAYAGANGRLTAAPQELLSVVLTPLQKVTSALSGGAASVWEKYTSIDDVMDRNEQLEAENAELRQQMVDYDRIKAENDAYKALARIQDTNSEASYVSAFVIGRDPLDEFGGFTLDQGGTDGVAVNDAIISDRGYLLGVVVEVDATSCKVMTILHPSFNAAGVISRTRENGIITGSADYAADGQCVLTNLDRATEARKGDQVITTGLGGVFPANLLVGTVQEVVPEQSGKSSSAVILPGADPRTVKHVFIITEY
;
A
#
# COMPACT_ATOMS: atom_id res chain seq x y z
N MET A 1 22.65 -36.08 -43.60
CA MET A 1 23.99 -35.76 -44.17
C MET A 1 24.09 -36.03 -45.70
N LYS A 2 23.08 -36.60 -46.35
CA LYS A 2 23.11 -36.86 -47.82
C LYS A 2 22.74 -35.65 -48.68
N ASP A 3 21.97 -34.70 -48.14
CA ASP A 3 21.45 -33.57 -48.95
C ASP A 3 22.46 -32.42 -49.15
N PHE A 4 23.55 -32.40 -48.38
CA PHE A 4 24.58 -31.37 -48.51
C PHE A 4 25.42 -31.54 -49.77
N PHE A 5 25.65 -32.78 -50.22
CA PHE A 5 26.46 -33.11 -51.41
C PHE A 5 25.70 -32.89 -52.72
N ASP A 6 24.38 -32.76 -52.68
CA ASP A 6 23.54 -32.60 -53.87
C ASP A 6 23.19 -31.14 -54.21
N THR A 7 23.59 -30.22 -53.34
CA THR A 7 23.32 -28.79 -53.52
C THR A 7 24.15 -28.24 -54.68
N TRP A 8 23.54 -27.51 -55.60
CA TRP A 8 24.22 -26.89 -56.74
C TRP A 8 25.44 -26.07 -56.34
N LYS A 9 25.42 -25.46 -55.19
CA LYS A 9 26.56 -24.73 -54.59
C LYS A 9 27.76 -25.64 -54.31
N PHE A 10 27.54 -26.87 -53.86
CA PHE A 10 28.61 -27.84 -53.62
C PHE A 10 29.20 -28.34 -54.96
N LYS A 11 28.35 -28.56 -55.97
CA LYS A 11 28.80 -28.96 -57.36
C LYS A 11 29.68 -27.86 -57.93
N ILE A 12 29.34 -26.59 -57.76
CA ILE A 12 30.17 -25.46 -58.22
C ILE A 12 31.51 -25.44 -57.46
N LEU A 13 31.52 -25.65 -56.18
CA LEU A 13 32.73 -25.66 -55.36
C LEU A 13 33.68 -26.79 -55.77
N VAL A 14 33.15 -27.98 -56.06
CA VAL A 14 33.93 -29.12 -56.58
C VAL A 14 34.50 -28.82 -57.94
N ILE A 15 33.74 -28.23 -58.87
CA ILE A 15 34.23 -27.83 -60.19
C ILE A 15 35.37 -26.81 -60.05
N VAL A 16 35.25 -25.83 -59.22
CA VAL A 16 36.33 -24.85 -58.99
C VAL A 16 37.56 -25.50 -58.40
N ALA A 17 37.38 -26.41 -57.39
CA ALA A 17 38.50 -27.14 -56.78
C ALA A 17 39.23 -28.02 -57.80
N VAL A 18 38.51 -28.74 -58.65
CA VAL A 18 39.07 -29.59 -59.76
C VAL A 18 39.79 -28.72 -60.78
N PHE A 19 39.22 -27.55 -61.13
CA PHE A 19 39.88 -26.60 -62.05
C PHE A 19 41.18 -26.04 -61.51
N LEU A 20 41.20 -25.71 -60.23
CA LEU A 20 42.41 -25.26 -59.52
C LEU A 20 43.51 -26.34 -59.45
N VAL A 21 43.12 -27.58 -59.13
CA VAL A 21 44.04 -28.72 -59.17
C VAL A 21 44.57 -28.98 -60.58
N GLY A 22 43.72 -28.85 -61.63
CA GLY A 22 44.11 -28.95 -63.04
C GLY A 22 45.15 -27.88 -63.44
N ILE A 23 44.96 -26.64 -62.99
CA ILE A 23 45.94 -25.57 -63.27
C ILE A 23 47.25 -25.82 -62.48
N MET A 24 47.19 -26.30 -61.24
CA MET A 24 48.40 -26.68 -60.55
C MET A 24 49.16 -27.82 -61.20
N ALA A 25 48.49 -28.86 -61.66
CA ALA A 25 49.07 -29.98 -62.33
C ALA A 25 49.67 -29.57 -63.66
N TYR A 26 49.00 -28.72 -64.42
CA TYR A 26 49.51 -28.18 -65.73
C TYR A 26 50.76 -27.29 -65.53
N ALA A 27 50.74 -26.44 -64.44
CA ALA A 27 51.87 -25.60 -64.09
C ALA A 27 53.09 -26.42 -63.63
N GLY A 28 52.85 -27.52 -62.89
CA GLY A 28 53.94 -28.47 -62.46
C GLY A 28 54.54 -29.28 -63.65
N ALA A 29 53.71 -29.69 -64.62
CA ALA A 29 54.18 -30.49 -65.77
C ALA A 29 55.02 -29.72 -66.81
N ASN A 30 54.83 -28.41 -66.91
CA ASN A 30 55.50 -27.59 -67.93
C ASN A 30 56.71 -26.77 -67.42
N GLY A 31 57.19 -26.99 -66.23
CA GLY A 31 58.46 -26.46 -65.69
C GLY A 31 58.64 -24.92 -65.73
N ARG A 32 57.57 -24.14 -65.89
CA ARG A 32 57.62 -22.66 -65.98
C ARG A 32 56.94 -21.99 -64.81
N LEU A 33 57.63 -22.10 -63.65
CA LEU A 33 57.20 -21.37 -62.41
C LEU A 33 57.82 -19.97 -62.30
N THR A 34 58.32 -19.36 -63.37
CA THR A 34 59.05 -18.09 -63.27
C THR A 34 58.37 -16.86 -63.85
N ALA A 35 57.07 -16.89 -64.19
CA ALA A 35 56.36 -15.68 -64.57
C ALA A 35 54.84 -15.87 -64.45
N ALA A 36 54.32 -16.05 -63.21
CA ALA A 36 52.90 -15.76 -63.01
C ALA A 36 52.76 -14.24 -62.73
N PRO A 37 52.08 -13.49 -63.59
CA PRO A 37 51.89 -12.07 -63.34
C PRO A 37 51.11 -11.89 -61.98
N GLN A 38 51.65 -11.08 -61.08
CA GLN A 38 51.07 -10.75 -59.78
C GLN A 38 49.62 -10.27 -59.88
N GLU A 39 49.18 -9.82 -61.05
CA GLU A 39 47.82 -9.39 -61.34
C GLU A 39 46.77 -10.51 -61.31
N LEU A 40 47.11 -11.74 -61.69
CA LEU A 40 46.15 -12.86 -61.66
C LEU A 40 45.88 -13.40 -60.26
N LEU A 41 46.87 -13.31 -59.37
CA LEU A 41 46.72 -13.67 -57.97
C LEU A 41 45.83 -12.68 -57.23
N SER A 42 45.88 -11.38 -57.55
CA SER A 42 45.08 -10.36 -56.92
C SER A 42 43.62 -10.47 -57.27
N VAL A 43 43.22 -10.91 -58.50
CA VAL A 43 41.87 -11.07 -58.96
C VAL A 43 41.16 -12.22 -58.24
N VAL A 44 41.88 -13.26 -57.83
CA VAL A 44 41.29 -14.42 -57.12
C VAL A 44 41.30 -14.27 -55.60
N LEU A 45 42.37 -13.61 -55.05
CA LEU A 45 42.52 -13.41 -53.60
C LEU A 45 41.64 -12.25 -53.03
N THR A 46 41.40 -11.21 -53.82
CA THR A 46 40.63 -10.04 -53.40
C THR A 46 39.16 -10.37 -53.03
N PRO A 47 38.42 -11.19 -53.81
CA PRO A 47 37.06 -11.57 -53.38
C PRO A 47 37.03 -12.49 -52.16
N LEU A 48 38.09 -13.34 -51.97
CA LEU A 48 38.18 -14.23 -50.82
C LEU A 48 38.41 -13.45 -49.50
N GLN A 49 39.23 -12.40 -49.55
CA GLN A 49 39.46 -11.51 -48.39
C GLN A 49 38.22 -10.69 -48.05
N LYS A 50 37.39 -10.28 -49.03
CA LYS A 50 36.13 -9.59 -48.76
C LYS A 50 35.08 -10.51 -48.18
N VAL A 51 35.06 -11.79 -48.53
CA VAL A 51 34.12 -12.76 -47.95
C VAL A 51 34.52 -13.13 -46.52
N THR A 52 35.82 -13.30 -46.23
CA THR A 52 36.29 -13.59 -44.86
C THR A 52 36.08 -12.39 -43.92
N SER A 53 36.26 -11.16 -44.37
CA SER A 53 35.99 -9.97 -43.54
C SER A 53 34.50 -9.74 -43.29
N ALA A 54 33.64 -10.07 -44.26
CA ALA A 54 32.18 -10.00 -44.11
C ALA A 54 31.64 -11.07 -43.16
N LEU A 55 32.21 -12.27 -43.17
CA LEU A 55 31.83 -13.37 -42.27
C LEU A 55 32.34 -13.16 -40.85
N SER A 56 33.54 -12.62 -40.65
CA SER A 56 34.08 -12.33 -39.31
C SER A 56 33.39 -11.14 -38.64
N GLY A 57 32.99 -10.10 -39.39
CA GLY A 57 32.24 -8.97 -38.87
C GLY A 57 30.78 -9.33 -38.48
N GLY A 58 30.13 -10.19 -39.27
CA GLY A 58 28.76 -10.64 -38.99
C GLY A 58 28.66 -11.61 -37.82
N ALA A 59 29.63 -12.51 -37.66
CA ALA A 59 29.65 -13.46 -36.55
C ALA A 59 29.96 -12.77 -35.22
N ALA A 60 30.89 -11.81 -35.20
CA ALA A 60 31.23 -11.04 -33.99
C ALA A 60 30.06 -10.18 -33.49
N SER A 61 29.37 -9.52 -34.42
CA SER A 61 28.22 -8.67 -34.04
C SER A 61 26.99 -9.45 -33.55
N VAL A 62 26.81 -10.68 -34.04
CA VAL A 62 25.75 -11.58 -33.56
C VAL A 62 26.11 -12.15 -32.18
N TRP A 63 27.37 -12.49 -31.94
CA TRP A 63 27.86 -12.98 -30.69
C TRP A 63 27.79 -11.89 -29.60
N GLU A 64 28.18 -10.66 -29.91
CA GLU A 64 28.10 -9.50 -29.02
C GLU A 64 26.63 -9.15 -28.66
N LYS A 65 25.70 -9.31 -29.60
CA LYS A 65 24.27 -9.17 -29.36
C LYS A 65 23.71 -10.27 -28.44
N TYR A 66 24.18 -11.50 -28.55
CA TYR A 66 23.73 -12.59 -27.70
C TYR A 66 24.23 -12.42 -26.25
N THR A 67 25.50 -12.07 -26.04
CA THR A 67 26.03 -11.79 -24.71
C THR A 67 25.41 -10.55 -24.08
N SER A 68 25.09 -9.52 -24.86
CA SER A 68 24.39 -8.32 -24.34
C SER A 68 22.94 -8.57 -23.95
N ILE A 69 22.28 -9.58 -24.53
CA ILE A 69 20.92 -9.97 -24.13
C ILE A 69 20.93 -10.63 -22.76
N ASP A 70 21.86 -11.53 -22.51
CA ASP A 70 22.01 -12.19 -21.21
C ASP A 70 22.35 -11.15 -20.12
N ASP A 71 23.28 -10.24 -20.38
CA ASP A 71 23.63 -9.14 -19.47
C ASP A 71 22.42 -8.20 -19.18
N VAL A 72 21.58 -7.94 -20.18
CA VAL A 72 20.38 -7.13 -20.02
C VAL A 72 19.30 -7.90 -19.24
N MET A 73 19.16 -9.20 -19.46
CA MET A 73 18.23 -10.04 -18.70
C MET A 73 18.66 -10.12 -17.21
N ASP A 74 19.92 -10.39 -16.94
CA ASP A 74 20.47 -10.44 -15.59
C ASP A 74 20.30 -9.07 -14.88
N ARG A 75 20.53 -7.98 -15.62
CA ARG A 75 20.34 -6.63 -15.09
C ARG A 75 18.88 -6.32 -14.83
N ASN A 76 17.99 -6.80 -15.68
CA ASN A 76 16.54 -6.64 -15.49
C ASN A 76 16.08 -7.40 -14.24
N GLU A 77 16.53 -8.64 -14.06
CA GLU A 77 16.22 -9.46 -12.88
C GLU A 77 16.76 -8.81 -11.59
N GLN A 78 17.99 -8.27 -11.63
CA GLN A 78 18.55 -7.50 -10.52
C GLN A 78 17.72 -6.25 -10.20
N LEU A 79 17.30 -5.49 -11.23
CA LEU A 79 16.48 -4.30 -11.04
C LEU A 79 15.08 -4.64 -10.53
N GLU A 80 14.51 -5.76 -10.94
CA GLU A 80 13.23 -6.24 -10.40
C GLU A 80 13.35 -6.64 -8.94
N ALA A 81 14.43 -7.34 -8.57
CA ALA A 81 14.72 -7.69 -7.18
C ALA A 81 14.95 -6.45 -6.31
N GLU A 82 15.76 -5.49 -6.79
CA GLU A 82 15.98 -4.20 -6.12
C GLU A 82 14.68 -3.39 -5.97
N ASN A 83 13.83 -3.38 -7.01
CA ASN A 83 12.51 -2.74 -6.94
C ASN A 83 11.60 -3.41 -5.90
N ALA A 84 11.62 -4.74 -5.81
CA ALA A 84 10.85 -5.47 -4.82
C ALA A 84 11.34 -5.16 -3.40
N GLU A 85 12.65 -5.11 -3.19
CA GLU A 85 13.27 -4.76 -1.92
C GLU A 85 12.94 -3.30 -1.52
N LEU A 86 13.09 -2.35 -2.46
CA LEU A 86 12.75 -0.94 -2.22
C LEU A 86 11.28 -0.75 -1.88
N ARG A 87 10.37 -1.49 -2.52
CA ARG A 87 8.95 -1.46 -2.17
C ARG A 87 8.70 -2.00 -0.77
N GLN A 88 9.39 -3.06 -0.38
CA GLN A 88 9.28 -3.60 0.98
C GLN A 88 9.80 -2.59 2.01
N GLN A 89 10.94 -1.96 1.77
CA GLN A 89 11.49 -0.90 2.62
C GLN A 89 10.54 0.31 2.73
N MET A 90 9.84 0.64 1.65
CA MET A 90 8.86 1.73 1.64
C MET A 90 7.65 1.40 2.53
N VAL A 91 7.15 0.16 2.48
CA VAL A 91 6.08 -0.31 3.37
C VAL A 91 6.53 -0.28 4.83
N ASP A 92 7.74 -0.74 5.13
CA ASP A 92 8.30 -0.71 6.48
C ASP A 92 8.52 0.71 6.98
N TYR A 93 8.99 1.62 6.12
CA TYR A 93 9.14 3.03 6.45
C TYR A 93 7.79 3.69 6.77
N ASP A 94 6.77 3.44 5.97
CA ASP A 94 5.43 3.98 6.20
C ASP A 94 4.83 3.48 7.51
N ARG A 95 5.07 2.20 7.86
CA ARG A 95 4.68 1.61 9.14
C ARG A 95 5.39 2.30 10.31
N ILE A 96 6.72 2.39 10.27
CA ILE A 96 7.52 3.03 11.33
C ILE A 96 7.14 4.51 11.50
N LYS A 97 6.87 5.19 10.40
CA LYS A 97 6.42 6.58 10.42
C LYS A 97 5.06 6.72 11.08
N ALA A 98 4.11 5.84 10.75
CA ALA A 98 2.79 5.82 11.39
C ALA A 98 2.89 5.56 12.89
N GLU A 99 3.73 4.59 13.32
CA GLU A 99 4.03 4.35 14.73
C GLU A 99 4.63 5.58 15.43
N ASN A 100 5.61 6.23 14.81
CA ASN A 100 6.24 7.42 15.38
C ASN A 100 5.26 8.59 15.52
N ASP A 101 4.39 8.79 14.51
CA ASP A 101 3.37 9.83 14.57
C ASP A 101 2.30 9.49 15.64
N ALA A 102 1.99 8.21 15.85
CA ALA A 102 1.15 7.72 16.93
C ALA A 102 1.75 8.01 18.31
N TYR A 103 3.04 7.70 18.52
CA TYR A 103 3.72 8.01 19.81
C TYR A 103 3.77 9.51 20.09
N LYS A 104 3.96 10.36 19.08
CA LYS A 104 3.89 11.81 19.24
C LYS A 104 2.48 12.30 19.59
N ALA A 105 1.46 11.68 19.00
CA ALA A 105 0.07 11.97 19.34
C ALA A 105 -0.24 11.56 20.78
N LEU A 106 0.19 10.37 21.20
CA LEU A 106 0.04 9.87 22.57
C LEU A 106 0.67 10.83 23.58
N ALA A 107 1.90 11.28 23.34
CA ALA A 107 2.58 12.24 24.24
C ALA A 107 1.78 13.54 24.40
N ARG A 108 1.14 14.04 23.32
CA ARG A 108 0.29 15.23 23.40
C ARG A 108 -1.01 14.99 24.18
N ILE A 109 -1.59 13.79 24.07
CA ILE A 109 -2.82 13.41 24.77
C ILE A 109 -2.52 13.23 26.27
N GLN A 110 -1.40 12.60 26.63
CA GLN A 110 -0.95 12.42 28.00
C GLN A 110 -0.69 13.75 28.72
N ASP A 111 -0.14 14.77 28.01
CA ASP A 111 0.00 16.12 28.56
C ASP A 111 -1.36 16.74 28.94
N THR A 112 -2.45 16.29 28.34
CA THR A 112 -3.80 16.82 28.59
C THR A 112 -4.55 16.03 29.68
N ASN A 113 -4.21 14.74 29.89
CA ASN A 113 -4.86 13.85 30.83
C ASN A 113 -3.81 12.90 31.45
N SER A 114 -3.04 13.42 32.40
CA SER A 114 -1.86 12.74 32.97
C SER A 114 -2.17 11.52 33.86
N GLU A 115 -3.43 11.28 34.20
CA GLU A 115 -3.85 10.18 35.10
C GLU A 115 -4.33 8.95 34.30
N ALA A 116 -4.55 9.06 32.97
CA ALA A 116 -5.07 7.98 32.17
C ALA A 116 -3.96 7.10 31.54
N SER A 117 -4.17 5.78 31.53
CA SER A 117 -3.32 4.80 30.84
C SER A 117 -3.83 4.57 29.43
N TYR A 118 -2.93 4.57 28.47
CA TYR A 118 -3.27 4.44 27.05
C TYR A 118 -2.53 3.27 26.40
N VAL A 119 -3.25 2.43 25.67
CA VAL A 119 -2.69 1.37 24.83
C VAL A 119 -2.87 1.77 23.35
N SER A 120 -1.77 1.78 22.61
CA SER A 120 -1.75 2.09 21.18
C SER A 120 -2.19 0.86 20.40
N ALA A 121 -3.14 0.99 19.47
CA ALA A 121 -3.69 -0.13 18.72
C ALA A 121 -3.93 0.21 17.24
N PHE A 122 -3.76 -0.80 16.37
CA PHE A 122 -4.05 -0.70 14.95
C PHE A 122 -5.32 -1.46 14.58
N VAL A 123 -6.06 -0.93 13.61
CA VAL A 123 -7.23 -1.59 13.06
C VAL A 123 -6.78 -2.72 12.13
N ILE A 124 -7.08 -3.97 12.50
CA ILE A 124 -6.72 -5.18 11.74
C ILE A 124 -7.89 -5.78 10.96
N GLY A 125 -9.12 -5.39 11.28
CA GLY A 125 -10.30 -5.91 10.59
C GLY A 125 -11.48 -4.96 10.62
N ARG A 126 -12.30 -4.99 9.55
CA ARG A 126 -13.59 -4.31 9.47
C ARG A 126 -14.56 -5.21 8.75
N ASP A 127 -15.82 -5.21 9.18
CA ASP A 127 -16.89 -5.83 8.41
C ASP A 127 -17.43 -4.83 7.38
N PRO A 128 -17.29 -5.12 6.07
CA PRO A 128 -17.79 -4.23 5.02
C PRO A 128 -19.32 -4.10 5.01
N LEU A 129 -20.03 -5.00 5.67
CA LEU A 129 -21.50 -4.99 5.78
C LEU A 129 -22.00 -4.26 7.02
N ASP A 130 -21.12 -3.88 7.93
CA ASP A 130 -21.47 -3.10 9.10
C ASP A 130 -21.57 -1.61 8.75
N GLU A 131 -22.80 -1.13 8.66
CA GLU A 131 -23.12 0.27 8.37
C GLU A 131 -22.65 1.25 9.45
N PHE A 132 -22.40 0.75 10.66
CA PHE A 132 -21.97 1.55 11.81
C PHE A 132 -20.45 1.61 11.96
N GLY A 133 -19.71 0.91 11.11
CA GLY A 133 -18.26 0.97 10.99
C GLY A 133 -17.49 0.39 12.18
N GLY A 134 -18.02 -0.65 12.82
CA GLY A 134 -17.32 -1.43 13.83
C GLY A 134 -16.00 -1.99 13.30
N PHE A 135 -15.03 -2.19 14.18
CA PHE A 135 -13.71 -2.66 13.79
C PHE A 135 -13.04 -3.51 14.86
N THR A 136 -12.04 -4.28 14.44
CA THR A 136 -11.20 -5.10 15.30
C THR A 136 -9.81 -4.49 15.43
N LEU A 137 -9.26 -4.49 16.64
CA LEU A 137 -7.92 -4.00 16.98
C LEU A 137 -6.96 -5.17 17.26
N ASP A 138 -5.66 -4.92 17.08
CA ASP A 138 -4.55 -5.85 17.33
C ASP A 138 -4.09 -5.93 18.79
N GLN A 139 -4.86 -5.36 19.71
CA GLN A 139 -4.58 -5.37 21.14
C GLN A 139 -5.74 -6.04 21.88
N GLY A 140 -5.43 -6.84 22.90
CA GLY A 140 -6.42 -7.63 23.63
C GLY A 140 -6.16 -7.73 25.12
N GLY A 141 -6.70 -8.78 25.75
CA GLY A 141 -6.57 -8.98 27.20
C GLY A 141 -5.12 -9.11 27.68
N THR A 142 -4.20 -9.59 26.84
CA THR A 142 -2.77 -9.68 27.20
C THR A 142 -2.10 -8.30 27.29
N ASP A 143 -2.70 -7.30 26.67
CA ASP A 143 -2.20 -5.93 26.62
C ASP A 143 -2.90 -5.01 27.62
N GLY A 144 -3.73 -5.61 28.49
CA GLY A 144 -4.47 -4.91 29.54
C GLY A 144 -5.81 -4.31 29.08
N VAL A 145 -6.28 -4.67 27.87
CA VAL A 145 -7.57 -4.20 27.34
C VAL A 145 -8.73 -4.95 28.01
N ALA A 146 -9.76 -4.21 28.40
CA ALA A 146 -10.98 -4.71 28.99
C ALA A 146 -12.24 -4.26 28.24
N VAL A 147 -13.34 -4.98 28.44
CA VAL A 147 -14.65 -4.58 27.96
C VAL A 147 -15.06 -3.27 28.64
N ASN A 148 -15.62 -2.35 27.86
CA ASN A 148 -15.98 -0.98 28.19
C ASN A 148 -14.82 0.03 28.17
N ASP A 149 -13.62 -0.36 27.79
CA ASP A 149 -12.54 0.60 27.54
C ASP A 149 -12.91 1.56 26.42
N ALA A 150 -12.66 2.85 26.61
CA ALA A 150 -12.96 3.88 25.65
C ALA A 150 -11.90 3.92 24.55
N ILE A 151 -12.35 4.08 23.30
CA ILE A 151 -11.48 4.20 22.12
C ILE A 151 -11.47 5.64 21.64
N ILE A 152 -10.26 6.20 21.47
CA ILE A 152 -10.08 7.55 20.96
C ILE A 152 -9.14 7.57 19.73
N SER A 153 -9.31 8.59 18.89
CA SER A 153 -8.42 8.85 17.77
C SER A 153 -7.07 9.45 18.24
N ASP A 154 -6.13 9.54 17.31
CA ASP A 154 -4.85 10.25 17.46
C ASP A 154 -4.97 11.73 17.84
N ARG A 155 -6.16 12.31 17.68
CA ARG A 155 -6.50 13.69 18.05
C ARG A 155 -7.32 13.79 19.33
N GLY A 156 -7.55 12.68 20.04
CA GLY A 156 -8.31 12.63 21.29
C GLY A 156 -9.84 12.65 21.12
N TYR A 157 -10.36 12.41 19.90
CA TYR A 157 -11.81 12.30 19.70
C TYR A 157 -12.31 10.89 20.00
N LEU A 158 -13.41 10.80 20.73
CA LEU A 158 -14.09 9.55 21.02
C LEU A 158 -14.56 8.88 19.75
N LEU A 159 -14.23 7.60 19.58
CA LEU A 159 -14.58 6.77 18.42
C LEU A 159 -15.56 5.66 18.77
N GLY A 160 -15.50 5.13 19.99
CA GLY A 160 -16.30 3.99 20.37
C GLY A 160 -15.91 3.40 21.72
N VAL A 161 -16.28 2.16 21.92
CA VAL A 161 -16.04 1.39 23.15
C VAL A 161 -15.73 -0.06 22.80
N VAL A 162 -14.89 -0.70 23.59
CA VAL A 162 -14.59 -2.14 23.48
C VAL A 162 -15.79 -2.95 23.95
N VAL A 163 -16.29 -3.86 23.10
CA VAL A 163 -17.45 -4.72 23.41
C VAL A 163 -17.11 -6.19 23.60
N GLU A 164 -16.00 -6.64 22.99
CA GLU A 164 -15.53 -8.02 23.08
C GLU A 164 -14.00 -8.00 23.14
N VAL A 165 -13.41 -8.81 24.00
CA VAL A 165 -11.95 -8.89 24.18
C VAL A 165 -11.53 -10.35 24.05
N ASP A 166 -10.63 -10.60 23.10
CA ASP A 166 -9.88 -11.84 22.95
C ASP A 166 -8.48 -11.69 23.60
N ALA A 167 -7.67 -12.74 23.55
CA ALA A 167 -6.33 -12.70 24.14
C ALA A 167 -5.44 -11.61 23.49
N THR A 168 -5.45 -11.48 22.17
CA THR A 168 -4.57 -10.59 21.39
C THR A 168 -5.32 -9.62 20.48
N SER A 169 -6.64 -9.52 20.61
CA SER A 169 -7.47 -8.64 19.81
C SER A 169 -8.70 -8.18 20.58
N CYS A 170 -9.34 -7.11 20.15
CA CYS A 170 -10.62 -6.70 20.67
C CYS A 170 -11.53 -6.13 19.58
N LYS A 171 -12.86 -6.22 19.80
CA LYS A 171 -13.86 -5.63 18.92
C LYS A 171 -14.39 -4.33 19.49
N VAL A 172 -14.56 -3.36 18.62
CA VAL A 172 -15.00 -2.02 18.96
C VAL A 172 -16.37 -1.73 18.34
N MET A 173 -17.29 -1.30 19.19
CA MET A 173 -18.55 -0.69 18.78
C MET A 173 -18.36 0.82 18.68
N THR A 174 -18.66 1.40 17.54
CA THR A 174 -18.44 2.83 17.29
C THR A 174 -19.54 3.70 17.87
N ILE A 175 -19.28 4.99 17.97
CA ILE A 175 -20.28 6.02 18.36
C ILE A 175 -21.41 6.16 17.35
N LEU A 176 -21.32 5.54 16.17
CA LEU A 176 -22.34 5.54 15.13
C LEU A 176 -23.39 4.44 15.36
N HIS A 177 -23.08 3.45 16.22
CA HIS A 177 -23.96 2.31 16.45
C HIS A 177 -25.14 2.70 17.39
N PRO A 178 -26.39 2.33 17.07
CA PRO A 178 -27.56 2.70 17.89
C PRO A 178 -27.54 2.18 19.33
N SER A 179 -26.80 1.10 19.62
CA SER A 179 -26.62 0.58 20.97
C SER A 179 -25.49 1.28 21.76
N PHE A 180 -24.73 2.15 21.11
CA PHE A 180 -23.73 2.95 21.82
C PHE A 180 -24.43 4.03 22.65
N ASN A 181 -24.02 4.18 23.92
CA ASN A 181 -24.56 5.20 24.81
C ASN A 181 -23.43 5.78 25.67
N ALA A 182 -23.24 7.08 25.61
CA ALA A 182 -22.31 7.82 26.46
C ALA A 182 -22.98 9.10 26.98
N ALA A 183 -22.71 9.44 28.23
CA ALA A 183 -23.20 10.70 28.76
C ALA A 183 -22.40 11.88 28.19
N GLY A 184 -23.06 12.77 27.48
CA GLY A 184 -22.49 13.92 26.81
C GLY A 184 -23.02 15.26 27.33
N VAL A 185 -22.25 16.32 27.07
CA VAL A 185 -22.63 17.69 27.40
C VAL A 185 -22.19 18.63 26.27
N ILE A 186 -23.05 19.59 25.95
CA ILE A 186 -22.69 20.70 25.08
C ILE A 186 -21.79 21.68 25.87
N SER A 187 -20.58 21.87 25.40
CA SER A 187 -19.56 22.63 26.15
C SER A 187 -19.99 24.06 26.49
N ARG A 188 -20.70 24.74 25.58
CA ARG A 188 -21.13 26.13 25.73
C ARG A 188 -22.37 26.27 26.64
N THR A 189 -23.42 25.50 26.39
CA THR A 189 -24.71 25.62 27.10
C THR A 189 -24.74 24.83 28.40
N ARG A 190 -23.81 23.86 28.57
CA ARG A 190 -23.75 22.90 29.67
C ARG A 190 -24.98 22.00 29.77
N GLU A 191 -25.73 21.89 28.69
CA GLU A 191 -26.86 20.97 28.60
C GLU A 191 -26.37 19.53 28.44
N ASN A 192 -26.88 18.64 29.28
CA ASN A 192 -26.55 17.22 29.28
C ASN A 192 -27.48 16.46 28.33
N GLY A 193 -26.97 15.43 27.73
CA GLY A 193 -27.70 14.50 26.89
C GLY A 193 -27.02 13.13 26.80
N ILE A 194 -27.55 12.26 25.99
CA ILE A 194 -26.99 10.95 25.72
C ILE A 194 -26.47 10.94 24.27
N ILE A 195 -25.18 10.70 24.11
CA ILE A 195 -24.57 10.47 22.81
C ILE A 195 -24.91 9.05 22.39
N THR A 196 -25.53 8.88 21.24
CA THR A 196 -25.90 7.58 20.67
C THR A 196 -25.79 7.60 19.15
N GLY A 197 -25.61 6.46 18.54
CA GLY A 197 -25.69 6.34 17.09
C GLY A 197 -27.14 6.33 16.60
N SER A 198 -27.34 6.59 15.33
CA SER A 198 -28.64 6.50 14.68
C SER A 198 -28.50 5.96 13.27
N ALA A 199 -29.33 5.00 12.90
CA ALA A 199 -29.34 4.46 11.53
C ALA A 199 -29.60 5.54 10.46
N ASP A 200 -30.37 6.57 10.80
CA ASP A 200 -30.69 7.65 9.88
C ASP A 200 -29.48 8.54 9.55
N TYR A 201 -28.47 8.60 10.43
CA TYR A 201 -27.32 9.48 10.33
C TYR A 201 -25.98 8.74 10.18
N ALA A 202 -25.96 7.43 10.43
CA ALA A 202 -24.74 6.62 10.39
C ALA A 202 -24.09 6.60 9.00
N ALA A 203 -24.89 6.58 7.93
CA ALA A 203 -24.40 6.63 6.55
C ALA A 203 -23.58 7.91 6.28
N ASP A 204 -23.96 9.02 6.89
CA ASP A 204 -23.25 10.32 6.82
C ASP A 204 -22.11 10.43 7.85
N GLY A 205 -21.86 9.37 8.63
CA GLY A 205 -20.83 9.34 9.68
C GLY A 205 -21.16 10.22 10.88
N GLN A 206 -22.44 10.44 11.15
CA GLN A 206 -22.93 11.30 12.21
C GLN A 206 -23.58 10.48 13.34
N CYS A 207 -23.54 11.01 14.54
CA CYS A 207 -24.23 10.51 15.72
C CYS A 207 -25.15 11.59 16.28
N VAL A 208 -25.89 11.29 17.34
CA VAL A 208 -26.85 12.23 17.92
C VAL A 208 -26.63 12.39 19.44
N LEU A 209 -26.86 13.58 19.94
CA LEU A 209 -27.01 13.87 21.36
C LEU A 209 -28.51 14.02 21.63
N THR A 210 -29.11 13.05 22.29
CA THR A 210 -30.54 12.99 22.61
C THR A 210 -30.86 13.53 23.99
N ASN A 211 -32.15 13.66 24.30
CA ASN A 211 -32.64 14.12 25.60
C ASN A 211 -32.26 15.57 25.96
N LEU A 212 -32.06 16.44 24.98
CA LEU A 212 -31.94 17.87 25.21
C LEU A 212 -33.31 18.49 25.55
N ASP A 213 -33.30 19.58 26.28
CA ASP A 213 -34.53 20.34 26.51
C ASP A 213 -35.17 20.77 25.17
N ARG A 214 -36.48 20.81 25.11
CA ARG A 214 -37.21 21.31 23.93
C ARG A 214 -36.83 22.75 23.58
N ALA A 215 -36.52 23.56 24.56
CA ALA A 215 -36.10 24.95 24.43
C ALA A 215 -34.56 25.09 24.41
N THR A 216 -33.85 24.03 24.02
CA THR A 216 -32.39 24.02 23.97
C THR A 216 -31.83 25.24 23.25
N GLU A 217 -30.76 25.81 23.79
CA GLU A 217 -29.98 26.87 23.14
C GLU A 217 -28.82 26.32 22.29
N ALA A 218 -28.75 25.00 22.07
CA ALA A 218 -27.73 24.37 21.24
C ALA A 218 -27.73 24.95 19.83
N ARG A 219 -26.56 25.17 19.25
CA ARG A 219 -26.39 25.78 17.93
C ARG A 219 -25.34 25.01 17.13
N LYS A 220 -25.44 25.09 15.82
CA LYS A 220 -24.43 24.60 14.91
C LYS A 220 -23.04 25.15 15.27
N GLY A 221 -22.05 24.25 15.38
CA GLY A 221 -20.66 24.57 15.76
C GLY A 221 -20.36 24.42 17.26
N ASP A 222 -21.38 24.19 18.11
CA ASP A 222 -21.15 23.90 19.52
C ASP A 222 -20.39 22.58 19.69
N GLN A 223 -19.37 22.56 20.56
CA GLN A 223 -18.61 21.36 20.86
C GLN A 223 -19.37 20.46 21.84
N VAL A 224 -19.30 19.16 21.59
CA VAL A 224 -19.84 18.11 22.46
C VAL A 224 -18.68 17.33 23.07
N ILE A 225 -18.72 17.14 24.38
CA ILE A 225 -17.73 16.39 25.16
C ILE A 225 -18.43 15.38 26.07
N THR A 226 -17.69 14.37 26.55
CA THR A 226 -18.21 13.43 27.56
C THR A 226 -18.25 14.06 28.93
N THR A 227 -19.18 13.61 29.78
CA THR A 227 -19.33 14.12 31.15
C THR A 227 -18.61 13.29 32.21
N GLY A 228 -18.19 12.06 31.90
CA GLY A 228 -17.70 11.09 32.87
C GLY A 228 -18.82 10.38 33.68
N LEU A 229 -20.07 10.76 33.49
CA LEU A 229 -21.18 10.12 34.19
C LEU A 229 -21.39 8.68 33.69
N GLY A 230 -21.60 7.76 34.63
CA GLY A 230 -21.76 6.33 34.32
C GLY A 230 -20.46 5.54 34.44
N GLY A 231 -19.30 6.17 34.57
CA GLY A 231 -18.03 5.49 34.85
C GLY A 231 -17.48 4.59 33.71
N VAL A 232 -17.99 4.77 32.48
CA VAL A 232 -17.52 4.02 31.28
C VAL A 232 -16.58 4.88 30.45
N PHE A 233 -16.76 6.17 30.48
CA PHE A 233 -15.95 7.10 29.69
C PHE A 233 -15.33 8.17 30.61
N PRO A 234 -14.06 8.51 30.44
CA PRO A 234 -13.47 9.68 31.10
C PRO A 234 -14.26 10.94 30.77
N ALA A 235 -14.23 11.89 31.71
CA ALA A 235 -14.78 13.23 31.48
C ALA A 235 -13.94 14.01 30.46
N ASN A 236 -14.58 14.94 29.77
CA ASN A 236 -13.95 15.87 28.81
C ASN A 236 -13.34 15.26 27.54
N LEU A 237 -13.66 14.02 27.19
CA LEU A 237 -13.29 13.52 25.87
C LEU A 237 -14.06 14.28 24.79
N LEU A 238 -13.36 14.75 23.79
CA LEU A 238 -13.95 15.40 22.62
C LEU A 238 -14.75 14.39 21.81
N VAL A 239 -15.97 14.72 21.41
CA VAL A 239 -16.81 13.89 20.54
C VAL A 239 -16.89 14.50 19.14
N GLY A 240 -17.31 15.75 19.05
CA GLY A 240 -17.46 16.44 17.77
C GLY A 240 -18.18 17.77 17.93
N THR A 241 -18.82 18.18 16.85
CA THR A 241 -19.54 19.46 16.79
C THR A 241 -20.99 19.26 16.36
N VAL A 242 -21.90 20.03 16.93
CA VAL A 242 -23.30 20.09 16.54
C VAL A 242 -23.41 20.61 15.09
N GLN A 243 -24.13 19.86 14.24
CA GLN A 243 -24.46 20.28 12.87
C GLN A 243 -25.83 20.94 12.79
N GLU A 244 -26.81 20.33 13.44
CA GLU A 244 -28.17 20.83 13.50
C GLU A 244 -28.86 20.33 14.77
N VAL A 245 -29.96 20.98 15.12
CA VAL A 245 -30.84 20.57 16.22
C VAL A 245 -32.22 20.24 15.64
N VAL A 246 -32.68 19.03 15.96
CA VAL A 246 -33.98 18.51 15.46
C VAL A 246 -34.90 18.20 16.62
N PRO A 247 -36.17 18.58 16.55
CA PRO A 247 -37.18 18.17 17.53
C PRO A 247 -37.38 16.65 17.49
N GLU A 248 -37.44 15.98 18.62
CA GLU A 248 -37.80 14.58 18.67
C GLU A 248 -39.31 14.37 18.35
N GLN A 249 -39.63 13.21 17.81
CA GLN A 249 -40.99 12.84 17.47
C GLN A 249 -41.97 12.92 18.66
N SER A 250 -41.46 12.73 19.87
CA SER A 250 -42.21 12.89 21.13
C SER A 250 -42.70 14.32 21.35
N GLY A 251 -42.07 15.32 20.73
CA GLY A 251 -42.35 16.75 20.92
C GLY A 251 -41.99 17.27 22.32
N LYS A 252 -41.39 16.44 23.17
CA LYS A 252 -41.02 16.81 24.57
C LYS A 252 -39.57 17.18 24.70
N SER A 253 -38.71 16.67 23.84
CA SER A 253 -37.27 16.85 23.81
C SER A 253 -36.76 17.21 22.42
N SER A 254 -35.54 17.62 22.34
CA SER A 254 -34.77 17.86 21.11
C SER A 254 -33.54 17.00 21.06
N SER A 255 -33.04 16.73 19.88
CA SER A 255 -31.75 16.04 19.67
C SER A 255 -30.84 16.93 18.82
N ALA A 256 -29.55 16.90 19.09
CA ALA A 256 -28.54 17.55 18.29
C ALA A 256 -27.81 16.51 17.45
N VAL A 257 -27.79 16.68 16.14
CA VAL A 257 -26.97 15.88 15.23
C VAL A 257 -25.53 16.34 15.34
N ILE A 258 -24.62 15.40 15.59
CA ILE A 258 -23.21 15.65 15.86
C ILE A 258 -22.39 15.12 14.66
N LEU A 259 -21.49 15.94 14.14
CA LEU A 259 -20.41 15.51 13.29
C LEU A 259 -19.19 15.16 14.18
N PRO A 260 -18.82 13.88 14.32
CA PRO A 260 -17.64 13.47 15.05
C PRO A 260 -16.38 14.15 14.54
N GLY A 261 -15.44 14.44 15.44
CA GLY A 261 -14.17 15.08 15.07
C GLY A 261 -13.19 14.13 14.37
N ALA A 262 -13.47 12.81 14.41
CA ALA A 262 -12.81 11.78 13.62
C ALA A 262 -13.85 10.75 13.16
N ASP A 263 -13.76 10.31 11.91
CA ASP A 263 -14.69 9.30 11.35
C ASP A 263 -14.23 7.90 11.74
N PRO A 264 -15.01 7.15 12.56
CA PRO A 264 -14.64 5.80 12.98
C PRO A 264 -14.45 4.82 11.84
N ARG A 265 -15.06 5.07 10.67
CA ARG A 265 -15.02 4.18 9.49
C ARG A 265 -13.68 4.23 8.75
N THR A 266 -12.88 5.28 8.95
CA THR A 266 -11.65 5.53 8.18
C THR A 266 -10.38 5.48 9.01
N VAL A 267 -10.47 5.47 10.35
CA VAL A 267 -9.31 5.42 11.24
C VAL A 267 -8.52 4.11 11.04
N LYS A 268 -7.21 4.22 11.11
CA LYS A 268 -6.29 3.07 11.01
C LYS A 268 -5.56 2.81 12.32
N HIS A 269 -5.38 3.84 13.11
CA HIS A 269 -4.68 3.83 14.38
C HIS A 269 -5.53 4.55 15.43
N VAL A 270 -5.58 4.00 16.64
CA VAL A 270 -6.38 4.48 17.75
C VAL A 270 -5.65 4.28 19.07
N PHE A 271 -6.15 4.90 20.13
CA PHE A 271 -5.73 4.65 21.49
C PHE A 271 -6.89 4.09 22.31
N ILE A 272 -6.59 3.09 23.12
CA ILE A 272 -7.50 2.47 24.08
C ILE A 272 -7.18 3.08 25.43
N ILE A 273 -8.17 3.60 26.14
CA ILE A 273 -8.03 4.12 27.51
C ILE A 273 -8.38 2.98 28.46
N THR A 274 -7.36 2.44 29.15
CA THR A 274 -7.51 1.25 30.01
C THR A 274 -7.71 1.61 31.50
N GLU A 275 -7.21 2.77 31.95
CA GLU A 275 -7.38 3.29 33.31
C GLU A 275 -7.54 4.80 33.26
N TYR A 276 -8.44 5.37 34.13
CA TYR A 276 -8.68 6.82 34.23
C TYR A 276 -9.37 7.18 35.52
#